data_52cb4f01702164ddb3ea6a5bbdd6dfd6
#
_entry.id   52cb4f01702164ddb3ea6a5bbdd6dfd6
#
_cell.length_a   1.000
_cell.length_b   1.000
_cell.length_c   1.000
_cell.angle_alpha   90.00
_cell.angle_beta   90.00
_cell.angle_gamma   90.00
#
_symmetry.space_group_name_H-M   'P 1'
#
loop_
_entity.id
_entity.type
_entity.pdbx_description
1 polymer ?
#
loop_
_entity_poly.entity_id
_entity_poly.type
_entity_poly.pdbx_seq_one_letter_code
_entity_poly.pdbx_strand_id
1 'polypeptide(L)'
;MKLRLAGSVLLCASVIFSLRLAADQAKASKKSPTMAEHIITPEMIKFAPGPPVLPAGFELAGLDGDMMKKGSQYTVRLRFPDGYKVPAHFHPGDEHVTVISGAFWMGMGDKFDEASLKEMPAGSFHEIPKGVRHYAMAKGQTVIQLHGVGAWGITYVNPADDPRKKAAEK
;
A
#
# COMPACT_ATOMS: atom_id res chain seq x y z
N MET A 1 -78.91 -1.38 -41.66
CA MET A 1 -78.02 -0.40 -42.35
C MET A 1 -77.79 0.79 -41.44
N LYS A 2 -76.66 0.84 -40.77
CA LYS A 2 -76.01 2.06 -40.19
C LYS A 2 -74.62 1.64 -39.64
N LEU A 3 -73.63 1.93 -40.44
CA LEU A 3 -72.23 1.84 -40.15
C LEU A 3 -71.86 2.94 -39.11
N ARG A 4 -71.21 2.58 -38.02
CA ARG A 4 -70.59 3.59 -37.11
C ARG A 4 -69.11 3.30 -37.04
N LEU A 5 -68.39 4.31 -37.51
CA LEU A 5 -66.96 4.47 -37.35
C LEU A 5 -66.62 4.54 -35.85
N ALA A 6 -65.64 3.75 -35.44
CA ALA A 6 -64.89 4.01 -34.24
C ALA A 6 -63.41 3.72 -34.57
N GLY A 7 -62.78 4.74 -35.07
CA GLY A 7 -61.36 4.75 -35.31
C GLY A 7 -60.72 5.96 -34.61
N SER A 8 -59.53 5.78 -34.09
CA SER A 8 -58.57 6.85 -33.71
C SER A 8 -58.66 7.40 -32.27
N VAL A 9 -58.18 6.63 -31.27
CA VAL A 9 -57.62 7.19 -30.02
C VAL A 9 -56.50 6.31 -29.45
N LEU A 10 -55.64 5.70 -30.27
CA LEU A 10 -54.56 4.85 -29.72
C LEU A 10 -53.11 5.26 -30.19
N LEU A 11 -52.92 6.49 -30.63
CA LEU A 11 -51.59 6.91 -31.17
C LEU A 11 -50.86 8.01 -30.39
N CYS A 12 -51.37 8.52 -29.28
CA CYS A 12 -50.73 9.60 -28.52
C CYS A 12 -50.01 9.13 -27.23
N ALA A 13 -50.27 7.91 -26.76
CA ALA A 13 -49.67 7.46 -25.48
C ALA A 13 -48.24 6.93 -25.61
N SER A 14 -47.85 6.39 -26.78
CA SER A 14 -46.55 5.77 -26.98
C SER A 14 -45.39 6.77 -27.20
N VAL A 15 -45.68 7.99 -27.67
CA VAL A 15 -44.61 9.01 -27.92
C VAL A 15 -44.17 9.70 -26.63
N ILE A 16 -45.09 9.85 -25.67
CA ILE A 16 -44.76 10.51 -24.37
C ILE A 16 -43.93 9.59 -23.45
N PHE A 17 -44.11 8.29 -23.57
CA PHE A 17 -43.33 7.32 -22.76
C PHE A 17 -41.86 7.22 -23.24
N SER A 18 -41.63 7.33 -24.57
CA SER A 18 -40.26 7.28 -25.13
C SER A 18 -39.43 8.53 -24.81
N LEU A 19 -40.04 9.70 -24.63
CA LEU A 19 -39.32 10.93 -24.26
C LEU A 19 -38.93 10.97 -22.78
N ARG A 20 -39.65 10.32 -21.91
CA ARG A 20 -39.29 10.28 -20.47
C ARG A 20 -38.14 9.33 -20.18
N LEU A 21 -37.99 8.26 -20.95
CA LEU A 21 -36.87 7.30 -20.78
C LEU A 21 -35.54 7.89 -21.23
N ALA A 22 -35.54 8.78 -22.22
CA ALA A 22 -34.35 9.48 -22.71
C ALA A 22 -33.88 10.61 -21.77
N ALA A 23 -34.78 11.21 -20.99
CA ALA A 23 -34.45 12.26 -20.04
C ALA A 23 -33.84 11.75 -18.74
N ASP A 24 -34.15 10.50 -18.34
CA ASP A 24 -33.55 9.89 -17.13
C ASP A 24 -32.14 9.33 -17.37
N GLN A 25 -31.79 8.95 -18.61
CA GLN A 25 -30.43 8.53 -18.94
C GLN A 25 -29.42 9.69 -19.01
N ALA A 26 -29.89 10.92 -19.22
CA ALA A 26 -29.01 12.10 -19.26
C ALA A 26 -28.52 12.58 -17.88
N LYS A 27 -29.11 12.09 -16.77
CA LYS A 27 -28.73 12.48 -15.40
C LYS A 27 -27.70 11.59 -14.73
N ALA A 28 -27.28 10.50 -15.35
CA ALA A 28 -26.34 9.53 -14.78
C ALA A 28 -24.91 9.66 -15.32
N SER A 29 -24.54 10.75 -15.97
CA SER A 29 -23.12 11.05 -16.23
C SER A 29 -22.46 11.47 -14.91
N LYS A 30 -22.16 10.49 -14.07
CA LYS A 30 -21.21 10.68 -12.98
C LYS A 30 -19.89 11.07 -13.63
N LYS A 31 -19.49 12.32 -13.43
CA LYS A 31 -18.17 12.84 -13.78
C LYS A 31 -17.15 11.81 -13.29
N SER A 32 -16.47 11.12 -14.19
CA SER A 32 -15.35 10.24 -13.83
C SER A 32 -14.41 11.03 -12.92
N PRO A 33 -13.96 10.49 -11.80
CA PRO A 33 -12.99 11.19 -10.97
C PRO A 33 -11.79 11.50 -11.87
N THR A 34 -11.45 12.78 -11.97
CA THR A 34 -10.24 13.21 -12.65
C THR A 34 -9.09 12.66 -11.82
N MET A 35 -8.52 11.53 -12.23
CA MET A 35 -7.29 11.01 -11.63
C MET A 35 -6.20 12.02 -11.95
N ALA A 36 -5.76 12.77 -10.96
CA ALA A 36 -4.56 13.58 -11.08
C ALA A 36 -3.37 12.60 -11.20
N GLU A 37 -2.62 12.71 -12.29
CA GLU A 37 -1.38 11.97 -12.44
C GLU A 37 -0.38 12.40 -11.37
N HIS A 38 0.28 11.43 -10.71
CA HIS A 38 1.25 11.67 -9.67
C HIS A 38 2.57 11.01 -10.05
N ILE A 39 3.51 11.81 -10.53
CA ILE A 39 4.85 11.36 -10.89
C ILE A 39 5.83 11.84 -9.82
N ILE A 40 6.61 10.92 -9.25
CA ILE A 40 7.68 11.21 -8.31
C ILE A 40 8.99 10.70 -8.90
N THR A 41 9.85 11.63 -9.30
CA THR A 41 11.20 11.30 -9.77
C THR A 41 12.16 11.09 -8.58
N PRO A 42 13.32 10.42 -8.77
CA PRO A 42 14.27 10.19 -7.68
C PRO A 42 14.69 11.46 -6.93
N GLU A 43 14.79 12.60 -7.63
CA GLU A 43 15.21 13.89 -7.06
C GLU A 43 14.14 14.50 -6.15
N MET A 44 12.89 14.13 -6.35
CA MET A 44 11.75 14.60 -5.56
C MET A 44 11.62 13.85 -4.23
N ILE A 45 12.25 12.68 -4.10
CA ILE A 45 12.14 11.84 -2.91
C ILE A 45 12.93 12.47 -1.76
N LYS A 46 12.23 12.80 -0.68
CA LYS A 46 12.82 13.37 0.52
C LYS A 46 12.77 12.36 1.65
N PHE A 47 13.93 11.84 2.02
CA PHE A 47 14.09 10.99 3.18
C PHE A 47 14.18 11.82 4.46
N ALA A 48 13.52 11.37 5.51
CA ALA A 48 13.59 11.92 6.87
C ALA A 48 13.88 10.80 7.87
N PRO A 49 14.41 11.09 9.07
CA PRO A 49 14.59 10.08 10.11
C PRO A 49 13.32 9.27 10.32
N GLY A 50 13.44 7.96 10.32
CA GLY A 50 12.30 7.05 10.50
C GLY A 50 11.70 7.13 11.90
N PRO A 51 10.39 6.80 12.06
CA PRO A 51 9.74 6.76 13.36
C PRO A 51 10.34 5.65 14.25
N PRO A 52 10.20 5.72 15.57
CA PRO A 52 10.84 4.77 16.51
C PRO A 52 10.15 3.40 16.55
N VAL A 53 9.62 2.94 15.42
CA VAL A 53 9.01 1.60 15.26
C VAL A 53 10.05 0.55 14.83
N LEU A 54 11.16 0.99 14.26
CA LEU A 54 12.35 0.20 13.95
C LEU A 54 13.54 0.75 14.75
N PRO A 55 14.63 -0.03 14.90
CA PRO A 55 15.87 0.48 15.48
C PRO A 55 16.30 1.81 14.85
N ALA A 56 16.89 2.71 15.64
CA ALA A 56 17.31 4.01 15.13
C ALA A 56 18.34 3.90 14.01
N GLY A 57 18.37 4.91 13.11
CA GLY A 57 19.35 5.03 12.05
C GLY A 57 18.82 4.82 10.63
N PHE A 58 17.58 4.37 10.47
CA PHE A 58 16.96 4.34 9.15
C PHE A 58 16.25 5.65 8.83
N GLU A 59 16.00 5.86 7.55
CA GLU A 59 15.22 6.98 7.04
C GLU A 59 14.04 6.48 6.21
N LEU A 60 12.96 7.27 6.18
CA LEU A 60 11.72 6.95 5.50
C LEU A 60 11.30 8.10 4.57
N ALA A 61 10.79 7.74 3.40
CA ALA A 61 10.13 8.66 2.47
C ALA A 61 8.77 8.08 2.06
N GLY A 62 7.70 8.82 2.28
CA GLY A 62 6.37 8.53 1.73
C GLY A 62 6.33 8.86 0.26
N LEU A 63 5.79 7.96 -0.57
CA LEU A 63 5.60 8.18 -2.00
C LEU A 63 4.11 8.32 -2.34
N ASP A 64 3.28 7.46 -1.77
CA ASP A 64 1.84 7.47 -2.02
C ASP A 64 1.07 6.93 -0.83
N GLY A 65 -0.14 7.46 -0.62
CA GLY A 65 -1.07 7.01 0.39
C GLY A 65 -0.63 7.27 1.83
N ASP A 66 -1.28 6.58 2.77
CA ASP A 66 -1.01 6.68 4.20
C ASP A 66 -0.91 5.28 4.81
N MET A 67 0.32 4.87 5.16
CA MET A 67 0.60 3.56 5.72
C MET A 67 -0.04 3.32 7.10
N MET A 68 -0.39 4.38 7.83
CA MET A 68 -1.01 4.29 9.15
C MET A 68 -2.54 4.25 9.09
N LYS A 69 -3.14 4.62 7.95
CA LYS A 69 -4.58 4.66 7.79
C LYS A 69 -5.13 3.30 7.36
N LYS A 70 -6.05 2.74 8.14
CA LYS A 70 -6.71 1.47 7.82
C LYS A 70 -7.41 1.50 6.46
N GLY A 71 -7.10 0.51 5.61
CA GLY A 71 -7.66 0.35 4.27
C GLY A 71 -7.09 1.29 3.20
N SER A 72 -6.14 2.17 3.55
CA SER A 72 -5.42 2.98 2.56
C SER A 72 -4.32 2.14 1.90
N GLN A 73 -4.20 2.20 0.59
CA GLN A 73 -2.98 1.76 -0.06
C GLN A 73 -1.85 2.70 0.33
N TYR A 74 -0.64 2.18 0.40
CA TYR A 74 0.54 2.98 0.66
C TYR A 74 1.74 2.48 -0.14
N THR A 75 2.64 3.41 -0.45
CA THR A 75 3.98 3.13 -0.98
C THR A 75 4.97 4.04 -0.26
N VAL A 76 5.97 3.44 0.36
CA VAL A 76 7.04 4.15 1.08
C VAL A 76 8.40 3.58 0.69
N ARG A 77 9.46 4.37 0.83
CA ARG A 77 10.84 3.89 0.75
C ARG A 77 11.53 4.02 2.08
N LEU A 78 12.28 2.99 2.43
CA LEU A 78 13.16 2.98 3.59
C LEU A 78 14.60 2.94 3.09
N ARG A 79 15.45 3.77 3.69
CA ARG A 79 16.88 3.79 3.45
C ARG A 79 17.60 3.37 4.72
N PHE A 80 18.40 2.32 4.61
CA PHE A 80 19.15 1.74 5.70
C PHE A 80 20.65 2.01 5.51
N PRO A 81 21.37 2.36 6.58
CA PRO A 81 22.84 2.37 6.54
C PRO A 81 23.39 0.94 6.46
N ASP A 82 24.67 0.83 6.16
CA ASP A 82 25.38 -0.45 6.19
C ASP A 82 25.29 -1.11 7.56
N GLY A 83 25.12 -2.44 7.56
CA GLY A 83 25.01 -3.26 8.77
C GLY A 83 23.71 -3.08 9.56
N TYR A 84 22.75 -2.32 9.05
CA TYR A 84 21.48 -2.13 9.75
C TYR A 84 20.70 -3.44 9.90
N LYS A 85 20.29 -3.76 11.12
CA LYS A 85 19.56 -5.00 11.44
C LYS A 85 18.14 -4.70 11.90
N VAL A 86 17.19 -5.47 11.38
CA VAL A 86 15.80 -5.51 11.85
C VAL A 86 15.62 -6.85 12.58
N PRO A 87 15.43 -6.85 13.90
CA PRO A 87 15.22 -8.07 14.69
C PRO A 87 13.97 -8.84 14.25
N ALA A 88 13.84 -10.10 14.68
CA ALA A 88 12.72 -10.96 14.34
C ALA A 88 11.37 -10.32 14.74
N HIS A 89 10.48 -10.20 13.75
CA HIS A 89 9.20 -9.51 13.86
C HIS A 89 8.18 -10.08 12.87
N PHE A 90 6.95 -9.59 12.95
CA PHE A 90 5.86 -9.89 12.01
C PHE A 90 4.90 -8.71 11.87
N HIS A 91 4.09 -8.73 10.82
CA HIS A 91 3.14 -7.66 10.48
C HIS A 91 1.69 -8.13 10.56
N PRO A 92 0.73 -7.20 10.83
CA PRO A 92 -0.70 -7.51 10.87
C PRO A 92 -1.34 -7.66 9.48
N GLY A 93 -0.62 -7.32 8.42
CA GLY A 93 -1.01 -7.47 7.00
C GLY A 93 0.13 -8.05 6.19
N ASP A 94 -0.13 -8.36 4.93
CA ASP A 94 0.90 -8.77 3.98
C ASP A 94 1.85 -7.60 3.71
N GLU A 95 3.14 -7.89 3.58
CA GLU A 95 4.17 -6.91 3.27
C GLU A 95 4.83 -7.25 1.93
N HIS A 96 4.89 -6.26 1.05
CA HIS A 96 5.58 -6.37 -0.23
C HIS A 96 6.84 -5.51 -0.21
N VAL A 97 7.98 -6.17 -0.37
CA VAL A 97 9.31 -5.56 -0.35
C VAL A 97 9.92 -5.63 -1.75
N THR A 98 10.33 -4.49 -2.29
CA THR A 98 11.15 -4.41 -3.50
C THR A 98 12.48 -3.76 -3.17
N VAL A 99 13.60 -4.39 -3.51
CA VAL A 99 14.92 -3.78 -3.34
C VAL A 99 15.20 -2.83 -4.49
N ILE A 100 15.36 -1.53 -4.18
CA ILE A 100 15.62 -0.48 -5.18
C ILE A 100 17.12 -0.33 -5.44
N SER A 101 17.92 -0.37 -4.37
CA SER A 101 19.39 -0.28 -4.47
C SER A 101 20.07 -0.96 -3.29
N GLY A 102 21.33 -1.34 -3.44
CA GLY A 102 22.06 -2.08 -2.43
C GLY A 102 21.71 -3.57 -2.38
N ALA A 103 21.88 -4.18 -1.22
CA ALA A 103 21.52 -5.57 -0.96
C ALA A 103 20.80 -5.70 0.37
N PHE A 104 19.55 -6.21 0.33
CA PHE A 104 18.75 -6.51 1.51
C PHE A 104 18.77 -8.01 1.78
N TRP A 105 19.09 -8.38 2.98
CA TRP A 105 19.23 -9.78 3.38
C TRP A 105 18.10 -10.15 4.32
N MET A 106 17.39 -11.23 4.04
CA MET A 106 16.23 -11.65 4.82
C MET A 106 16.36 -13.09 5.30
N GLY A 107 15.92 -13.33 6.52
CA GLY A 107 15.80 -14.65 7.13
C GLY A 107 14.43 -14.83 7.75
N MET A 108 14.00 -16.09 7.86
CA MET A 108 12.68 -16.46 8.37
C MET A 108 12.84 -17.12 9.75
N GLY A 109 11.91 -16.83 10.66
CA GLY A 109 11.85 -17.44 11.99
C GLY A 109 11.89 -16.46 13.16
N ASP A 110 12.04 -17.01 14.36
CA ASP A 110 11.83 -16.32 15.64
C ASP A 110 13.07 -15.63 16.19
N LYS A 111 14.24 -15.93 15.65
CA LYS A 111 15.52 -15.41 16.10
C LYS A 111 16.34 -14.93 14.92
N PHE A 112 17.02 -13.80 15.11
CA PHE A 112 17.97 -13.31 14.14
C PHE A 112 19.15 -14.29 14.04
N ASP A 113 19.35 -14.84 12.84
CA ASP A 113 20.46 -15.71 12.50
C ASP A 113 21.10 -15.24 11.19
N GLU A 114 22.29 -14.67 11.28
CA GLU A 114 22.99 -14.10 10.14
C GLU A 114 23.39 -15.17 9.10
N ALA A 115 23.64 -16.42 9.55
CA ALA A 115 24.01 -17.51 8.68
C ALA A 115 22.83 -18.00 7.81
N SER A 116 21.61 -17.77 8.26
CA SER A 116 20.38 -18.15 7.55
C SER A 116 19.83 -17.07 6.63
N LEU A 117 20.48 -15.90 6.57
CA LEU A 117 20.06 -14.81 5.70
C LEU A 117 20.26 -15.16 4.22
N LYS A 118 19.26 -14.83 3.41
CA LYS A 118 19.29 -14.92 1.95
C LYS A 118 19.40 -13.53 1.36
N GLU A 119 20.31 -13.37 0.42
CA GLU A 119 20.51 -12.11 -0.28
C GLU A 119 19.35 -11.81 -1.23
N MET A 120 18.93 -10.56 -1.20
CA MET A 120 18.02 -9.94 -2.16
C MET A 120 18.75 -8.75 -2.78
N PRO A 121 19.39 -8.90 -3.95
CA PRO A 121 20.00 -7.78 -4.66
C PRO A 121 18.97 -6.81 -5.22
N ALA A 122 19.43 -5.64 -5.70
CA ALA A 122 18.56 -4.67 -6.36
C ALA A 122 17.72 -5.31 -7.47
N GLY A 123 16.42 -4.97 -7.53
CA GLY A 123 15.42 -5.57 -8.41
C GLY A 123 14.70 -6.79 -7.82
N SER A 124 15.14 -7.33 -6.68
CA SER A 124 14.43 -8.42 -6.01
C SER A 124 13.09 -7.97 -5.45
N PHE A 125 12.13 -8.90 -5.46
CA PHE A 125 10.80 -8.75 -4.85
C PHE A 125 10.55 -9.88 -3.86
N HIS A 126 9.93 -9.57 -2.73
CA HIS A 126 9.49 -10.53 -1.73
C HIS A 126 8.12 -10.16 -1.19
N GLU A 127 7.20 -11.11 -1.21
CA GLU A 127 5.93 -11.05 -0.50
C GLU A 127 6.04 -11.81 0.81
N ILE A 128 5.73 -11.15 1.92
CA ILE A 128 5.74 -11.73 3.26
C ILE A 128 4.29 -11.73 3.74
N PRO A 129 3.64 -12.91 3.83
CA PRO A 129 2.27 -12.99 4.29
C PRO A 129 2.11 -12.52 5.74
N LYS A 130 0.95 -12.01 6.05
CA LYS A 130 0.53 -11.62 7.40
C LYS A 130 0.95 -12.66 8.46
N GLY A 131 1.58 -12.18 9.55
CA GLY A 131 1.96 -12.98 10.69
C GLY A 131 3.20 -13.85 10.51
N VAL A 132 3.77 -13.89 9.31
CA VAL A 132 5.01 -14.64 9.06
C VAL A 132 6.18 -13.92 9.73
N ARG A 133 6.91 -14.66 10.59
CA ARG A 133 8.03 -14.15 11.37
C ARG A 133 9.29 -14.13 10.53
N HIS A 134 9.92 -12.97 10.49
CA HIS A 134 11.13 -12.75 9.68
C HIS A 134 12.02 -11.70 10.34
N TYR A 135 13.24 -11.60 9.82
CA TYR A 135 14.24 -10.64 10.23
C TYR A 135 15.08 -10.23 9.02
N ALA A 136 15.75 -9.08 9.11
CA ALA A 136 16.47 -8.57 7.96
C ALA A 136 17.77 -7.85 8.34
N MET A 137 18.64 -7.70 7.34
CA MET A 137 19.88 -6.92 7.45
C MET A 137 20.18 -6.23 6.12
N ALA A 138 20.63 -4.98 6.18
CA ALA A 138 21.22 -4.29 5.04
C ALA A 138 22.74 -4.52 5.01
N LYS A 139 23.28 -4.87 3.85
CA LYS A 139 24.73 -4.87 3.60
C LYS A 139 25.04 -3.79 2.57
N GLY A 140 25.84 -2.82 2.97
CA GLY A 140 25.95 -1.53 2.29
C GLY A 140 24.71 -0.67 2.49
N GLN A 141 24.79 0.60 2.06
CA GLN A 141 23.60 1.45 2.04
C GLN A 141 22.53 0.83 1.13
N THR A 142 21.35 0.57 1.66
CA THR A 142 20.28 -0.14 0.96
C THR A 142 18.99 0.67 0.98
N VAL A 143 18.32 0.73 -0.17
CA VAL A 143 16.97 1.31 -0.29
C VAL A 143 16.00 0.21 -0.68
N ILE A 144 14.97 0.04 0.12
CA ILE A 144 13.82 -0.80 -0.22
C ILE A 144 12.57 0.04 -0.41
N GLN A 145 11.62 -0.47 -1.18
CA GLN A 145 10.28 0.06 -1.28
C GLN A 145 9.30 -0.94 -0.67
N LEU A 146 8.50 -0.45 0.27
CA LEU A 146 7.36 -1.19 0.82
C LEU A 146 6.08 -0.67 0.19
N HIS A 147 5.16 -1.57 -0.11
CA HIS A 147 3.80 -1.21 -0.45
C HIS A 147 2.82 -2.23 0.11
N GLY A 148 1.59 -1.83 0.30
CA GLY A 148 0.56 -2.67 0.88
C GLY A 148 -0.72 -1.90 1.19
N VAL A 149 -1.55 -2.49 2.05
CA VAL A 149 -2.76 -1.88 2.58
C VAL A 149 -2.59 -1.63 4.07
N GLY A 150 -2.72 -0.36 4.50
CA GLY A 150 -2.65 0.04 5.91
C GLY A 150 -3.86 -0.48 6.73
N ALA A 151 -3.83 -0.40 8.03
CA ALA A 151 -2.78 0.17 8.86
C ALA A 151 -1.58 -0.77 8.97
N TRP A 152 -0.42 -0.30 8.54
CA TRP A 152 0.83 -1.03 8.74
C TRP A 152 1.18 -1.08 10.23
N GLY A 153 1.81 -2.15 10.67
CA GLY A 153 2.27 -2.32 12.04
C GLY A 153 3.38 -3.35 12.11
N ILE A 154 4.13 -3.32 13.21
CA ILE A 154 5.20 -4.26 13.50
C ILE A 154 5.08 -4.77 14.93
N THR A 155 5.22 -6.07 15.10
CA THR A 155 5.31 -6.74 16.39
C THR A 155 6.61 -7.53 16.47
N TYR A 156 7.46 -7.20 17.44
CA TYR A 156 8.71 -7.94 17.66
C TYR A 156 8.44 -9.26 18.36
N VAL A 157 9.10 -10.33 17.91
CA VAL A 157 9.00 -11.66 18.51
C VAL A 157 9.55 -11.64 19.93
N ASN A 158 10.72 -11.03 20.12
CA ASN A 158 11.25 -10.73 21.46
C ASN A 158 10.85 -9.29 21.82
N PRO A 159 10.02 -9.08 22.86
CA PRO A 159 9.60 -7.73 23.27
C PRO A 159 10.74 -6.80 23.68
N ALA A 160 11.91 -7.34 24.05
CA ALA A 160 13.09 -6.52 24.40
C ALA A 160 13.74 -5.86 23.17
N ASP A 161 13.42 -6.33 21.95
CA ASP A 161 13.92 -5.75 20.70
C ASP A 161 13.07 -4.55 20.23
N ASP A 162 11.90 -4.32 20.85
CA ASP A 162 11.00 -3.23 20.49
C ASP A 162 11.59 -1.87 20.93
N PRO A 163 12.02 -1.01 20.01
CA PRO A 163 12.66 0.25 20.34
C PRO A 163 11.70 1.23 21.05
N ARG A 164 10.39 1.06 20.89
CA ARG A 164 9.38 1.88 21.56
C ARG A 164 9.39 1.70 23.09
N LYS A 165 9.73 0.51 23.57
CA LYS A 165 9.86 0.23 25.01
C LYS A 165 11.11 0.86 25.60
N LYS A 166 12.22 0.83 24.84
CA LYS A 166 13.48 1.45 25.29
C LYS A 166 13.40 2.98 25.39
N ALA A 167 12.50 3.61 24.64
CA ALA A 167 12.26 5.05 24.69
C ALA A 167 11.39 5.47 25.88
N ALA A 168 10.52 4.59 26.40
CA ALA A 168 9.65 4.86 27.53
C ALA A 168 10.34 4.74 28.91
N GLU A 169 11.53 4.13 28.96
CA GLU A 169 12.32 3.91 30.19
C GLU A 169 13.38 5.01 30.45
N LYS A 170 13.46 6.02 29.58
CA LYS A 170 14.34 7.20 29.70
C LYS A 170 13.56 8.46 30.06
#